data_0ea1fe96d660ad9c8383815b0b4a213c
#
_entry.id   0ea1fe96d660ad9c8383815b0b4a213c
#
_cell.length_a   1.000
_cell.length_b   1.000
_cell.length_c   1.000
_cell.angle_alpha   90.00
_cell.angle_beta   90.00
_cell.angle_gamma   90.00
#
_symmetry.space_group_name_H-M   'P 1'
#
loop_
_entity.id
_entity.type
_entity.pdbx_description
1 polymer ?
#
loop_
_entity_poly.entity_id
_entity_poly.type
_entity_poly.pdbx_seq_one_letter_code
_entity_poly.pdbx_strand_id
1 'polypeptide(L)'
;LLCEGGVSLVSSDSLVRDIRGMEAELERFGLNKDRFRWMIPPYETCDEASAYVLKGLGYKLVKPTSGLVTGLDWAAEGETAYRSAGSLVQNIWDFDDKYGLNGAVILVHAMNYPGRAKEDRVYSHLGEIIDGLRARGYSFGTFKEL
;
A
#
# COMPACT_ATOMS: atom_id res chain seq x y z
N LEU A 1 6.02 -10.29 -1.11
CA LEU A 1 7.11 -11.27 -1.23
C LEU A 1 7.66 -11.60 0.15
N LEU A 2 7.86 -12.89 0.44
CA LEU A 2 8.55 -13.30 1.66
C LEU A 2 10.03 -12.93 1.50
N CYS A 3 10.55 -12.08 2.38
CA CYS A 3 11.95 -11.67 2.38
C CYS A 3 12.57 -11.94 3.76
N GLU A 4 13.81 -12.35 3.78
CA GLU A 4 14.63 -12.47 4.98
C GLU A 4 15.97 -11.74 4.74
N GLY A 5 16.35 -10.88 5.68
CA GLY A 5 17.56 -10.07 5.51
C GLY A 5 17.56 -9.17 4.26
N GLY A 6 16.39 -8.81 3.74
CA GLY A 6 16.24 -7.99 2.53
C GLY A 6 16.35 -8.78 1.21
N VAL A 7 16.46 -10.11 1.28
CA VAL A 7 16.55 -10.99 0.11
C VAL A 7 15.26 -11.80 0.00
N SER A 8 14.71 -11.93 -1.23
CA SER A 8 13.53 -12.74 -1.49
C SER A 8 13.80 -14.22 -1.22
N LEU A 9 12.88 -14.87 -0.53
CA LEU A 9 12.87 -16.32 -0.32
C LEU A 9 12.26 -17.08 -1.51
N VAL A 10 11.78 -16.36 -2.53
CA VAL A 10 11.12 -16.92 -3.70
C VAL A 10 12.04 -16.79 -4.91
N SER A 11 12.23 -17.88 -5.66
CA SER A 11 13.00 -17.83 -6.91
C SER A 11 12.28 -16.99 -7.98
N SER A 12 13.04 -16.41 -8.90
CA SER A 12 12.50 -15.66 -10.04
C SER A 12 11.46 -16.46 -10.83
N ASP A 13 11.71 -17.74 -11.07
CA ASP A 13 10.78 -18.62 -11.81
C ASP A 13 9.47 -18.84 -11.03
N SER A 14 9.55 -18.96 -9.71
CA SER A 14 8.36 -19.09 -8.87
C SER A 14 7.56 -17.79 -8.85
N LEU A 15 8.24 -16.65 -8.77
CA LEU A 15 7.60 -15.33 -8.86
C LEU A 15 6.89 -15.14 -10.21
N VAL A 16 7.54 -15.49 -11.32
CA VAL A 16 6.92 -15.41 -12.65
C VAL A 16 5.68 -16.28 -12.75
N ARG A 17 5.73 -17.53 -12.24
CA ARG A 17 4.57 -18.43 -12.23
C ARG A 17 3.41 -17.88 -11.41
N ASP A 18 3.69 -17.33 -10.24
CA ASP A 18 2.69 -16.75 -9.36
C ASP A 18 2.01 -15.56 -10.03
N ILE A 19 2.77 -14.64 -10.60
CA ILE A 19 2.24 -13.49 -11.36
C ILE A 19 1.39 -13.95 -12.55
N ARG A 20 1.85 -14.95 -13.31
CA ARG A 20 1.06 -15.47 -14.44
C ARG A 20 -0.22 -16.17 -13.99
N GLY A 21 -0.17 -16.85 -12.85
CA GLY A 21 -1.38 -17.42 -12.22
C GLY A 21 -2.39 -16.34 -11.83
N MET A 22 -1.93 -15.28 -11.20
CA MET A 22 -2.74 -14.11 -10.86
C MET A 22 -3.35 -13.46 -12.12
N GLU A 23 -2.55 -13.24 -13.17
CA GLU A 23 -3.04 -12.68 -14.44
C GLU A 23 -4.17 -13.54 -15.03
N ALA A 24 -3.97 -14.88 -15.07
CA ALA A 24 -4.98 -15.79 -15.58
C ALA A 24 -6.29 -15.76 -14.76
N GLU A 25 -6.20 -15.67 -13.44
CA GLU A 25 -7.40 -15.53 -12.61
C GLU A 25 -8.11 -14.19 -12.86
N LEU A 26 -7.39 -13.09 -12.98
CA LEU A 26 -7.98 -11.78 -13.30
C LEU A 26 -8.68 -11.79 -14.66
N GLU A 27 -8.11 -12.45 -15.67
CA GLU A 27 -8.72 -12.60 -16.99
C GLU A 27 -10.05 -13.36 -16.94
N ARG A 28 -10.19 -14.36 -16.04
CA ARG A 28 -11.48 -15.07 -15.82
C ARG A 28 -12.60 -14.15 -15.36
N PHE A 29 -12.26 -13.04 -14.72
CA PHE A 29 -13.20 -11.99 -14.31
C PHE A 29 -13.31 -10.83 -15.34
N GLY A 30 -12.75 -11.01 -16.54
CA GLY A 30 -12.78 -9.99 -17.59
C GLY A 30 -11.83 -8.82 -17.36
N LEU A 31 -10.84 -9.00 -16.45
CA LEU A 31 -9.87 -7.98 -16.12
C LEU A 31 -8.57 -8.24 -16.91
N ASN A 32 -8.26 -7.35 -17.83
CA ASN A 32 -7.04 -7.44 -18.63
C ASN A 32 -5.83 -6.88 -17.86
N LYS A 33 -4.70 -7.58 -17.89
CA LYS A 33 -3.44 -7.18 -17.25
C LYS A 33 -2.99 -5.75 -17.62
N ASP A 34 -3.28 -5.27 -18.81
CA ASP A 34 -2.92 -3.93 -19.25
C ASP A 34 -3.59 -2.82 -18.42
N ARG A 35 -4.65 -3.15 -17.68
CA ARG A 35 -5.35 -2.26 -16.75
C ARG A 35 -4.74 -2.25 -15.34
N PHE A 36 -3.86 -3.23 -15.01
CA PHE A 36 -3.32 -3.46 -13.66
C PHE A 36 -1.79 -3.48 -13.65
N ARG A 37 -1.16 -2.48 -14.27
CA ARG A 37 0.30 -2.41 -14.34
C ARG A 37 0.96 -1.89 -13.06
N TRP A 38 0.18 -1.33 -12.14
CA TRP A 38 0.65 -0.82 -10.87
C TRP A 38 0.48 -1.90 -9.80
N MET A 39 1.54 -2.18 -9.07
CA MET A 39 1.57 -3.23 -8.07
C MET A 39 2.24 -2.75 -6.79
N ILE A 40 1.61 -3.03 -5.67
CA ILE A 40 2.25 -3.02 -4.35
C ILE A 40 2.62 -4.47 -4.05
N PRO A 41 3.90 -4.80 -3.87
CA PRO A 41 4.30 -6.14 -3.48
C PRO A 41 3.68 -6.53 -2.12
N PRO A 42 3.36 -7.82 -1.89
CA PRO A 42 2.90 -8.28 -0.59
C PRO A 42 3.87 -7.83 0.52
N TYR A 43 3.30 -7.36 1.63
CA TYR A 43 4.04 -6.78 2.76
C TYR A 43 4.92 -5.57 2.37
N GLU A 44 4.64 -4.93 1.23
CA GLU A 44 5.38 -3.77 0.70
C GLU A 44 6.89 -4.03 0.54
N THR A 45 7.28 -5.31 0.53
CA THR A 45 8.67 -5.75 0.44
C THR A 45 8.98 -6.33 -0.93
N CYS A 46 10.11 -5.90 -1.48
CA CYS A 46 10.63 -6.38 -2.75
C CYS A 46 12.14 -6.18 -2.77
N ASP A 47 12.90 -7.22 -3.07
CA ASP A 47 14.32 -7.08 -3.33
C ASP A 47 14.58 -6.64 -4.79
N GLU A 48 15.82 -6.29 -5.08
CA GLU A 48 16.20 -5.77 -6.39
C GLU A 48 15.95 -6.80 -7.51
N ALA A 49 16.24 -8.08 -7.25
CA ALA A 49 16.05 -9.15 -8.21
C ALA A 49 14.56 -9.35 -8.55
N SER A 50 13.70 -9.37 -7.53
CA SER A 50 12.25 -9.46 -7.72
C SER A 50 11.69 -8.22 -8.42
N ALA A 51 12.18 -7.03 -8.08
CA ALA A 51 11.79 -5.77 -8.74
C ALA A 51 12.17 -5.79 -10.23
N TYR A 52 13.35 -6.31 -10.56
CA TYR A 52 13.79 -6.47 -11.94
C TYR A 52 12.88 -7.41 -12.74
N VAL A 53 12.52 -8.57 -12.15
CA VAL A 53 11.59 -9.54 -12.75
C VAL A 53 10.23 -8.90 -12.99
N LEU A 54 9.65 -8.24 -11.99
CA LEU A 54 8.34 -7.59 -12.10
C LEU A 54 8.33 -6.49 -13.16
N LYS A 55 9.40 -5.69 -13.22
CA LYS A 55 9.59 -4.68 -14.27
C LYS A 55 9.66 -5.32 -15.66
N GLY A 56 10.37 -6.45 -15.80
CA GLY A 56 10.46 -7.21 -17.05
C GLY A 56 9.10 -7.78 -17.50
N LEU A 57 8.20 -8.07 -16.56
CA LEU A 57 6.82 -8.47 -16.84
C LEU A 57 5.88 -7.27 -17.15
N GLY A 58 6.39 -6.04 -17.09
CA GLY A 58 5.67 -4.81 -17.40
C GLY A 58 4.96 -4.16 -16.22
N TYR A 59 5.25 -4.58 -14.98
CA TYR A 59 4.69 -3.96 -13.78
C TYR A 59 5.47 -2.73 -13.34
N LYS A 60 4.75 -1.75 -12.83
CA LYS A 60 5.27 -0.59 -12.14
C LYS A 60 5.05 -0.77 -10.64
N LEU A 61 6.12 -0.75 -9.85
CA LEU A 61 6.04 -0.92 -8.42
C LEU A 61 5.70 0.39 -7.73
N VAL A 62 4.79 0.31 -6.77
CA VAL A 62 4.39 1.41 -5.91
C VAL A 62 4.80 1.08 -4.48
N LYS A 63 5.27 2.07 -3.76
CA LYS A 63 5.47 2.01 -2.31
C LYS A 63 4.70 3.14 -1.65
N PRO A 64 4.18 2.93 -0.44
CA PRO A 64 3.73 4.03 0.39
C PRO A 64 4.85 5.03 0.62
N THR A 65 4.50 6.28 0.79
CA THR A 65 5.49 7.34 1.08
C THR A 65 6.18 7.06 2.40
N SER A 66 7.51 7.03 2.39
CA SER A 66 8.31 6.77 3.59
C SER A 66 8.04 7.82 4.66
N GLY A 67 7.79 7.39 5.89
CA GLY A 67 7.42 8.26 7.01
C GLY A 67 5.91 8.45 7.19
N LEU A 68 5.09 8.11 6.21
CA LEU A 68 3.65 7.93 6.39
C LEU A 68 3.39 6.51 6.88
N VAL A 69 3.06 6.39 8.18
CA VAL A 69 2.94 5.09 8.86
C VAL A 69 1.51 4.58 8.98
N THR A 70 0.59 5.14 8.19
CA THR A 70 -0.83 4.76 8.18
C THR A 70 -1.08 3.29 7.90
N GLY A 71 -0.19 2.63 7.15
CA GLY A 71 -0.23 1.19 6.92
C GLY A 71 -0.04 0.32 8.17
N LEU A 72 0.31 0.88 9.35
CA LEU A 72 0.30 0.15 10.64
C LEU A 72 -1.10 -0.04 11.22
N ASP A 73 -2.15 0.32 10.50
CA ASP A 73 -3.55 0.19 10.90
C ASP A 73 -4.05 -1.28 10.98
N TRP A 74 -3.22 -2.25 10.61
CA TRP A 74 -3.49 -3.67 10.78
C TRP A 74 -3.24 -4.20 12.20
N ALA A 75 -2.30 -3.60 12.95
CA ALA A 75 -1.89 -4.12 14.26
C ALA A 75 -3.02 -3.99 15.30
N ALA A 76 -3.25 -5.05 16.08
CA ALA A 76 -4.23 -5.08 17.15
C ALA A 76 -3.72 -4.38 18.42
N GLU A 77 -4.64 -3.94 19.28
CA GLU A 77 -4.29 -3.37 20.58
C GLU A 77 -3.48 -4.38 21.41
N GLY A 78 -2.39 -3.92 21.99
CA GLY A 78 -1.43 -4.76 22.74
C GLY A 78 -0.26 -5.29 21.90
N GLU A 79 -0.29 -5.19 20.58
CA GLU A 79 0.86 -5.54 19.74
C GLU A 79 1.89 -4.38 19.70
N THR A 80 3.18 -4.71 19.56
CA THR A 80 4.27 -3.72 19.55
C THR A 80 4.11 -2.69 18.40
N ALA A 81 3.58 -3.13 17.26
CA ALA A 81 3.36 -2.29 16.10
C ALA A 81 2.07 -1.45 16.20
N TYR A 82 1.22 -1.69 17.21
CA TYR A 82 -0.04 -0.98 17.35
C TYR A 82 0.14 0.54 17.42
N ARG A 83 -0.71 1.22 16.67
CA ARG A 83 -0.93 2.67 16.73
C ARG A 83 -2.41 2.92 16.59
N SER A 84 -2.98 3.78 17.45
CA SER A 84 -4.40 4.14 17.31
C SER A 84 -4.68 4.84 15.98
N ALA A 85 -5.91 4.71 15.46
CA ALA A 85 -6.30 5.41 14.24
C ALA A 85 -6.06 6.92 14.37
N GLY A 86 -6.38 7.51 15.51
CA GLY A 86 -6.12 8.95 15.76
C GLY A 86 -4.64 9.31 15.61
N SER A 87 -3.71 8.47 16.14
CA SER A 87 -2.28 8.73 15.99
C SER A 87 -1.79 8.55 14.55
N LEU A 88 -2.36 7.60 13.81
CA LEU A 88 -2.04 7.38 12.40
C LEU A 88 -2.57 8.51 11.51
N VAL A 89 -3.76 9.01 11.79
CA VAL A 89 -4.32 10.21 11.13
C VAL A 89 -3.49 11.44 11.46
N GLN A 90 -3.10 11.63 12.74
CA GLN A 90 -2.24 12.76 13.13
C GLN A 90 -0.89 12.72 12.40
N ASN A 91 -0.32 11.51 12.17
CA ASN A 91 0.91 11.38 11.40
C ASN A 91 0.79 11.95 9.97
N ILE A 92 -0.41 11.88 9.35
CA ILE A 92 -0.63 12.51 8.02
C ILE A 92 -0.45 14.03 8.13
N TRP A 93 -1.05 14.65 9.16
CA TRP A 93 -1.00 16.08 9.34
C TRP A 93 0.40 16.58 9.71
N ASP A 94 1.08 15.87 10.61
CA ASP A 94 2.44 16.18 11.02
C ASP A 94 3.42 16.05 9.85
N PHE A 95 3.21 15.04 9.00
CA PHE A 95 4.02 14.84 7.79
C PHE A 95 3.77 15.94 6.77
N ASP A 96 2.50 16.30 6.55
CA ASP A 96 2.13 17.39 5.66
C ASP A 96 2.72 18.73 6.08
N ASP A 97 2.59 19.07 7.36
CA ASP A 97 3.12 20.32 7.91
C ASP A 97 4.66 20.43 7.78
N LYS A 98 5.36 19.29 7.76
CA LYS A 98 6.82 19.24 7.69
C LYS A 98 7.38 19.12 6.28
N TYR A 99 6.72 18.33 5.43
CA TYR A 99 7.28 17.92 4.14
C TYR A 99 6.36 18.20 2.95
N GLY A 100 5.08 18.43 3.22
CA GLY A 100 4.03 18.43 2.19
C GLY A 100 3.67 17.02 1.73
N LEU A 101 2.54 16.89 1.05
CA LEU A 101 2.01 15.61 0.56
C LEU A 101 1.89 15.54 -0.98
N ASN A 102 2.53 16.45 -1.72
CA ASN A 102 2.50 16.40 -3.19
C ASN A 102 3.14 15.09 -3.68
N GLY A 103 2.38 14.29 -4.44
CA GLY A 103 2.81 13.00 -4.96
C GLY A 103 2.89 11.89 -3.89
N ALA A 104 2.39 12.14 -2.68
CA ALA A 104 2.41 11.14 -1.62
C ALA A 104 1.43 9.99 -1.91
N VAL A 105 1.82 8.79 -1.49
CA VAL A 105 0.98 7.58 -1.48
C VAL A 105 0.73 7.19 -0.03
N ILE A 106 -0.53 7.28 0.37
CA ILE A 106 -0.99 6.92 1.71
C ILE A 106 -1.61 5.52 1.65
N LEU A 107 -1.05 4.57 2.40
CA LEU A 107 -1.58 3.20 2.50
C LEU A 107 -2.58 3.11 3.64
N VAL A 108 -3.75 2.54 3.35
CA VAL A 108 -4.80 2.26 4.34
C VAL A 108 -5.39 0.89 4.05
N HIS A 109 -5.55 0.05 5.07
CA HIS A 109 -6.19 -1.25 4.91
C HIS A 109 -7.72 -1.13 5.11
N ALA A 110 -8.47 -1.70 4.17
CA ALA A 110 -9.93 -1.74 4.22
C ALA A 110 -10.49 -2.99 4.94
N MET A 111 -9.62 -3.76 5.59
CA MET A 111 -9.99 -5.06 6.19
C MET A 111 -10.46 -4.94 7.63
N ASN A 112 -11.29 -5.92 8.03
CA ASN A 112 -11.64 -6.16 9.42
C ASN A 112 -10.59 -7.07 10.06
N TYR A 113 -9.54 -6.48 10.62
CA TYR A 113 -8.54 -7.24 11.36
C TYR A 113 -9.08 -7.62 12.75
N PRO A 114 -8.97 -8.89 13.20
CA PRO A 114 -9.38 -9.29 14.53
C PRO A 114 -8.62 -8.53 15.62
N GLY A 115 -9.28 -8.19 16.71
CA GLY A 115 -8.64 -7.51 17.85
C GLY A 115 -8.49 -5.99 17.71
N ARG A 116 -9.08 -5.38 16.65
CA ARG A 116 -9.12 -3.94 16.51
C ARG A 116 -10.55 -3.44 16.32
N ALA A 117 -10.99 -2.49 17.12
CA ALA A 117 -12.33 -1.90 17.04
C ALA A 117 -12.54 -1.20 15.69
N LYS A 118 -13.78 -1.15 15.22
CA LYS A 118 -14.12 -0.50 13.95
C LYS A 118 -13.78 0.99 13.96
N GLU A 119 -14.05 1.64 15.07
CA GLU A 119 -13.82 3.07 15.28
C GLU A 119 -12.34 3.42 15.32
N ASP A 120 -11.50 2.46 15.69
CA ASP A 120 -10.04 2.58 15.72
C ASP A 120 -9.39 2.08 14.42
N ARG A 121 -10.03 2.26 13.28
CA ARG A 121 -9.49 1.92 11.96
C ARG A 121 -9.33 3.15 11.12
N VAL A 122 -8.20 3.29 10.43
CA VAL A 122 -7.91 4.48 9.61
C VAL A 122 -8.98 4.69 8.53
N TYR A 123 -9.52 3.60 7.94
CA TYR A 123 -10.56 3.75 6.94
C TYR A 123 -11.86 4.38 7.49
N SER A 124 -12.13 4.28 8.79
CA SER A 124 -13.27 4.95 9.43
C SER A 124 -13.13 6.48 9.47
N HIS A 125 -11.89 6.98 9.32
CA HIS A 125 -11.54 8.39 9.25
C HIS A 125 -11.28 8.88 7.81
N LEU A 126 -11.55 8.06 6.79
CA LEU A 126 -11.23 8.40 5.40
C LEU A 126 -11.94 9.68 4.94
N GLY A 127 -13.18 9.91 5.35
CA GLY A 127 -13.91 11.14 5.06
C GLY A 127 -13.18 12.38 5.62
N GLU A 128 -12.80 12.33 6.89
CA GLU A 128 -12.04 13.39 7.56
C GLU A 128 -10.70 13.65 6.87
N ILE A 129 -9.97 12.60 6.54
CA ILE A 129 -8.68 12.70 5.83
C ILE A 129 -8.85 13.37 4.47
N ILE A 130 -9.82 12.90 3.67
CA ILE A 130 -10.09 13.44 2.33
C ILE A 130 -10.48 14.91 2.39
N ASP A 131 -11.40 15.26 3.28
CA ASP A 131 -11.90 16.63 3.41
C ASP A 131 -10.80 17.57 3.97
N GLY A 132 -10.01 17.10 4.93
CA GLY A 132 -8.88 17.84 5.47
C GLY A 132 -7.79 18.11 4.43
N LEU A 133 -7.46 17.13 3.60
CA LEU A 133 -6.49 17.28 2.51
C LEU A 133 -7.00 18.25 1.43
N ARG A 134 -8.28 18.16 1.07
CA ARG A 134 -8.91 19.11 0.13
C ARG A 134 -8.90 20.53 0.66
N ALA A 135 -9.21 20.71 1.94
CA ALA A 135 -9.16 22.03 2.59
C ALA A 135 -7.75 22.64 2.60
N ARG A 136 -6.71 21.79 2.59
CA ARG A 136 -5.30 22.18 2.45
C ARG A 136 -4.86 22.38 0.98
N GLY A 137 -5.77 22.23 0.01
CA GLY A 137 -5.52 22.47 -1.41
C GLY A 137 -5.03 21.25 -2.21
N TYR A 138 -5.03 20.07 -1.61
CA TYR A 138 -4.66 18.85 -2.33
C TYR A 138 -5.80 18.32 -3.22
N SER A 139 -5.43 17.70 -4.32
CA SER A 139 -6.30 16.90 -5.17
C SER A 139 -5.82 15.44 -5.17
N PHE A 140 -6.73 14.52 -5.51
CA PHE A 140 -6.42 13.09 -5.59
C PHE A 140 -6.32 12.68 -7.06
N GLY A 141 -5.20 12.09 -7.42
CA GLY A 141 -4.97 11.54 -8.75
C GLY A 141 -5.12 10.00 -8.77
N THR A 142 -5.11 9.46 -9.94
CA THR A 142 -5.03 8.02 -10.18
C THR A 142 -3.66 7.66 -10.73
N PHE A 143 -3.24 6.41 -10.53
CA PHE A 143 -1.99 5.92 -11.14
C PHE A 143 -1.97 5.93 -12.67
N LYS A 144 -3.11 6.19 -13.34
CA LYS A 144 -3.17 6.36 -14.78
C LYS A 144 -2.64 7.72 -15.24
N GLU A 145 -2.57 8.66 -14.31
CA GLU A 145 -2.12 10.03 -14.56
C GLU A 145 -0.60 10.19 -14.32
N LEU A 146 0.05 9.12 -13.83
CA LEU A 146 1.50 9.00 -13.64
C LEU A 146 2.12 8.14 -14.74
#